data_89b5ba9a3335ead2cb7824be7c89d23a
#
_entry.id   89b5ba9a3335ead2cb7824be7c89d23a
#
_cell.length_a   1.000
_cell.length_b   1.000
_cell.length_c   1.000
_cell.angle_alpha   90.00
_cell.angle_beta   90.00
_cell.angle_gamma   90.00
#
_symmetry.space_group_name_H-M   'P 1'
#
loop_
_entity.id
_entity.type
_entity.pdbx_description
1 polymer ?
#
loop_
_entity_poly.entity_id
_entity_poly.type
_entity_poly.pdbx_seq_one_letter_code
_entity_poly.pdbx_strand_id
1 'polypeptide(L)'
;GEERLRVESVPQESAEAETEQEGKQEAKQFEAERNALTTTVTIDSGNLEAYLGKPKYMQDRIADRDEVGIVRGLAWTSVGGDTLQIEVNVMPGDGEIDLTGQMGDVMKESARIAMSYVRSVSERYQVAADIYTTRDFHIHIPEGAVPKDGPSAGVTMATAILSAVTGIPVHADVAMTGEVTLRGRVLPIGGLKEKILAAKTAGVKTVLVPKENAKDIAELEEEITEGLDIRLVESMEQVAEYALVRSA
;
A
#
# COMPACT_ATOMS: atom_id res chain seq x y z
N GLY A 1 -69.93 79.89 5.80
CA GLY A 1 -68.55 79.64 6.12
C GLY A 1 -68.26 78.16 5.93
N GLU A 2 -67.55 77.79 4.86
CA GLU A 2 -67.04 76.46 4.67
C GLU A 2 -65.61 76.41 5.14
N GLU A 3 -65.33 75.61 6.18
CA GLU A 3 -63.98 75.29 6.57
C GLU A 3 -63.55 74.03 5.76
N ARG A 4 -62.56 74.23 4.93
CA ARG A 4 -61.88 73.10 4.20
C ARG A 4 -60.77 72.56 5.09
N LEU A 5 -60.90 71.30 5.56
CA LEU A 5 -59.84 70.56 6.15
C LEU A 5 -58.78 70.18 5.10
N ARG A 6 -57.56 70.66 5.31
CA ARG A 6 -56.38 70.26 4.55
C ARG A 6 -55.84 68.97 5.14
N VAL A 7 -55.89 67.87 4.38
CA VAL A 7 -55.15 66.61 4.71
C VAL A 7 -53.77 66.76 4.15
N GLU A 8 -52.77 66.86 4.98
CA GLU A 8 -51.36 66.73 4.60
C GLU A 8 -51.08 65.26 4.37
N SER A 9 -50.71 64.91 3.16
CA SER A 9 -50.22 63.59 2.80
C SER A 9 -48.76 63.46 3.30
N VAL A 10 -48.51 62.59 4.27
CA VAL A 10 -47.15 62.12 4.63
C VAL A 10 -46.56 61.38 3.47
N PRO A 11 -45.30 61.67 3.07
CA PRO A 11 -44.67 60.93 1.95
C PRO A 11 -44.45 59.46 2.34
N GLN A 12 -45.06 58.55 1.57
CA GLN A 12 -44.91 57.08 1.74
C GLN A 12 -43.48 56.59 1.48
N GLU A 13 -42.65 57.36 0.78
CA GLU A 13 -41.28 57.01 0.45
C GLU A 13 -40.29 56.97 1.63
N SER A 14 -40.53 57.71 2.71
CA SER A 14 -39.66 57.73 3.88
C SER A 14 -39.82 56.48 4.76
N ALA A 15 -41.02 55.91 4.85
CA ALA A 15 -41.31 54.75 5.67
C ALA A 15 -40.80 53.43 5.05
N GLU A 16 -40.81 53.32 3.71
CA GLU A 16 -40.26 52.16 3.03
C GLU A 16 -38.72 52.12 3.06
N ALA A 17 -38.05 53.29 3.00
CA ALA A 17 -36.61 53.40 3.11
C ALA A 17 -36.07 53.10 4.52
N GLU A 18 -36.80 53.48 5.56
CA GLU A 18 -36.44 53.17 6.95
C GLU A 18 -36.61 51.68 7.24
N THR A 19 -37.70 51.03 6.76
CA THR A 19 -37.94 49.58 6.92
C THR A 19 -36.90 48.73 6.16
N GLU A 20 -36.44 49.18 4.98
CA GLU A 20 -35.38 48.50 4.23
C GLU A 20 -34.00 48.64 4.90
N GLN A 21 -33.73 49.77 5.53
CA GLN A 21 -32.48 49.98 6.29
C GLN A 21 -32.45 49.20 7.61
N GLU A 22 -33.56 49.15 8.34
CA GLU A 22 -33.68 48.31 9.53
C GLU A 22 -33.55 46.82 9.20
N GLY A 23 -34.20 46.30 8.13
CA GLY A 23 -34.07 44.94 7.69
C GLY A 23 -32.65 44.56 7.24
N LYS A 24 -31.92 45.49 6.60
CA LYS A 24 -30.51 45.30 6.25
C LYS A 24 -29.59 45.33 7.48
N GLN A 25 -29.95 46.06 8.50
CA GLN A 25 -29.16 46.15 9.73
C GLN A 25 -29.37 44.93 10.60
N GLU A 26 -30.61 44.43 10.73
CA GLU A 26 -30.93 43.16 11.38
C GLU A 26 -30.29 41.96 10.67
N ALA A 27 -30.32 41.92 9.35
CA ALA A 27 -29.65 40.85 8.57
C ALA A 27 -28.12 40.82 8.79
N LYS A 28 -27.49 42.01 8.85
CA LYS A 28 -26.05 42.12 9.15
C LYS A 28 -25.71 41.72 10.59
N GLN A 29 -26.59 42.04 11.53
CA GLN A 29 -26.41 41.68 12.93
C GLN A 29 -26.57 40.15 13.11
N PHE A 30 -27.56 39.55 12.44
CA PHE A 30 -27.78 38.10 12.44
C PHE A 30 -26.63 37.36 11.78
N GLU A 31 -26.04 37.89 10.71
CA GLU A 31 -24.88 37.34 10.03
C GLU A 31 -23.61 37.49 10.89
N ALA A 32 -23.45 38.59 11.61
CA ALA A 32 -22.37 38.81 12.55
C ALA A 32 -22.46 37.87 13.77
N GLU A 33 -23.68 37.70 14.32
CA GLU A 33 -23.91 36.75 15.41
C GLU A 33 -23.71 35.29 14.98
N ARG A 34 -24.15 34.92 13.78
CA ARG A 34 -23.91 33.60 13.21
C ARG A 34 -22.43 33.32 12.99
N ASN A 35 -21.69 34.34 12.52
CA ASN A 35 -20.22 34.21 12.32
C ASN A 35 -19.46 34.22 13.66
N ALA A 36 -19.98 34.87 14.70
CA ALA A 36 -19.41 34.81 16.05
C ALA A 36 -19.64 33.47 16.75
N LEU A 37 -20.70 32.74 16.36
CA LEU A 37 -21.02 31.40 16.87
C LEU A 37 -20.37 30.27 16.05
N THR A 38 -19.83 30.58 14.88
CA THR A 38 -19.14 29.58 14.03
C THR A 38 -17.66 29.56 14.36
N THR A 39 -17.25 28.66 15.22
CA THR A 39 -15.82 28.36 15.41
C THR A 39 -15.35 27.48 14.25
N THR A 40 -14.56 28.06 13.35
CA THR A 40 -13.91 27.25 12.30
C THR A 40 -12.77 26.48 12.93
N VAL A 41 -12.89 25.17 12.94
CA VAL A 41 -11.82 24.26 13.38
C VAL A 41 -11.13 23.73 12.14
N THR A 42 -9.83 24.00 12.01
CA THR A 42 -9.00 23.38 10.98
C THR A 42 -8.52 22.04 11.51
N ILE A 43 -8.88 20.96 10.82
CA ILE A 43 -8.42 19.62 11.14
C ILE A 43 -7.25 19.29 10.21
N ASP A 44 -6.11 18.97 10.79
CA ASP A 44 -4.89 18.58 10.11
C ASP A 44 -4.29 17.31 10.76
N SER A 45 -3.17 16.82 10.23
CA SER A 45 -2.50 15.62 10.76
C SER A 45 -2.06 15.75 12.22
N GLY A 46 -1.87 16.97 12.74
CA GLY A 46 -1.41 17.21 14.10
C GLY A 46 -2.54 17.14 15.16
N ASN A 47 -3.78 17.40 14.76
CA ASN A 47 -4.94 17.40 15.67
C ASN A 47 -6.01 16.35 15.33
N LEU A 48 -5.82 15.58 14.23
CA LEU A 48 -6.78 14.59 13.76
C LEU A 48 -7.16 13.56 14.84
N GLU A 49 -6.19 13.13 15.65
CA GLU A 49 -6.39 12.15 16.72
C GLU A 49 -7.36 12.65 17.80
N ALA A 50 -7.41 13.98 18.07
CA ALA A 50 -8.33 14.57 19.05
C ALA A 50 -9.80 14.45 18.59
N TYR A 51 -10.06 14.38 17.28
CA TYR A 51 -11.41 14.29 16.71
C TYR A 51 -11.83 12.88 16.33
N LEU A 52 -10.91 12.07 15.79
CA LEU A 52 -11.21 10.71 15.32
C LEU A 52 -10.73 9.61 16.27
N GLY A 53 -10.01 9.95 17.33
CA GLY A 53 -9.36 8.98 18.21
C GLY A 53 -8.07 8.43 17.59
N LYS A 54 -7.45 7.48 18.27
CA LYS A 54 -6.21 6.85 17.80
C LYS A 54 -6.44 6.06 16.50
N PRO A 55 -5.44 6.03 15.58
CA PRO A 55 -5.53 5.20 14.39
C PRO A 55 -5.86 3.76 14.76
N LYS A 56 -6.87 3.18 14.10
CA LYS A 56 -7.27 1.77 14.32
C LYS A 56 -6.29 0.80 13.67
N TYR A 57 -5.61 1.24 12.61
CA TYR A 57 -4.65 0.44 11.86
C TYR A 57 -3.30 1.13 11.95
N MET A 58 -2.30 0.41 12.43
CA MET A 58 -0.92 0.85 12.34
C MET A 58 -0.43 0.53 10.94
N GLN A 59 0.26 1.49 10.32
CA GLN A 59 0.93 1.22 9.05
C GLN A 59 2.09 0.28 9.30
N ASP A 60 2.14 -0.82 8.56
CA ASP A 60 3.30 -1.69 8.51
C ASP A 60 4.47 -0.90 7.93
N ARG A 61 5.44 -0.59 8.77
CA ARG A 61 6.68 0.04 8.32
C ARG A 61 7.67 -1.03 7.87
N ILE A 62 8.60 -0.63 6.98
CA ILE A 62 9.71 -1.50 6.61
C ILE A 62 10.50 -1.92 7.86
N ALA A 63 11.06 -3.12 7.82
CA ALA A 63 11.97 -3.59 8.87
C ALA A 63 13.22 -2.68 8.94
N ASP A 64 13.78 -2.55 10.14
CA ASP A 64 14.96 -1.71 10.38
C ASP A 64 16.27 -2.35 9.88
N ARG A 65 16.23 -3.59 9.42
CA ARG A 65 17.41 -4.37 9.00
C ARG A 65 17.08 -5.40 7.93
N ASP A 66 18.10 -5.75 7.16
CA ASP A 66 18.06 -6.82 6.19
C ASP A 66 17.99 -8.19 6.90
N GLU A 67 17.10 -9.07 6.44
CA GLU A 67 16.85 -10.37 7.11
C GLU A 67 16.84 -11.52 6.10
N VAL A 68 17.25 -12.70 6.58
CA VAL A 68 17.24 -13.94 5.79
C VAL A 68 15.84 -14.55 5.81
N GLY A 69 15.34 -14.91 4.62
CA GLY A 69 14.05 -15.58 4.48
C GLY A 69 12.83 -14.67 4.66
N ILE A 70 13.01 -13.37 4.84
CA ILE A 70 11.93 -12.39 5.01
C ILE A 70 11.92 -11.44 3.82
N VAL A 71 10.79 -11.36 3.12
CA VAL A 71 10.65 -10.53 1.91
C VAL A 71 9.30 -9.83 1.92
N ARG A 72 9.29 -8.57 1.50
CA ARG A 72 8.08 -7.77 1.36
C ARG A 72 7.49 -7.88 -0.04
N GLY A 73 6.28 -8.39 -0.12
CA GLY A 73 5.45 -8.37 -1.32
C GLY A 73 4.44 -7.22 -1.30
N LEU A 74 3.76 -7.04 -2.42
CA LEU A 74 2.71 -6.04 -2.59
C LEU A 74 1.40 -6.72 -2.98
N ALA A 75 0.34 -6.39 -2.27
CA ALA A 75 -1.01 -6.89 -2.50
C ALA A 75 -1.96 -5.78 -2.95
N TRP A 76 -3.02 -6.19 -3.62
CA TRP A 76 -4.19 -5.38 -3.89
C TRP A 76 -5.41 -5.99 -3.21
N THR A 77 -6.21 -5.14 -2.58
CA THR A 77 -7.45 -5.51 -1.90
C THR A 77 -8.59 -4.61 -2.38
N SER A 78 -9.83 -4.97 -2.05
CA SER A 78 -11.01 -4.15 -2.38
C SER A 78 -11.01 -2.76 -1.73
N VAL A 79 -10.15 -2.52 -0.76
CA VAL A 79 -10.03 -1.24 -0.04
C VAL A 79 -8.72 -0.50 -0.33
N GLY A 80 -7.89 -1.02 -1.25
CA GLY A 80 -6.63 -0.39 -1.65
C GLY A 80 -5.46 -1.37 -1.69
N GLY A 81 -4.26 -0.83 -1.80
CA GLY A 81 -3.03 -1.61 -1.75
C GLY A 81 -2.58 -1.89 -0.33
N ASP A 82 -1.83 -2.97 -0.17
CA ASP A 82 -1.24 -3.38 1.10
C ASP A 82 0.14 -4.01 0.88
N THR A 83 0.93 -4.13 1.94
CA THR A 83 2.19 -4.87 1.91
C THR A 83 1.98 -6.23 2.58
N LEU A 84 2.64 -7.25 2.02
CA LEU A 84 2.65 -8.59 2.58
C LEU A 84 4.07 -8.96 3.00
N GLN A 85 4.28 -9.30 4.25
CA GLN A 85 5.52 -9.94 4.67
C GLN A 85 5.42 -11.42 4.38
N ILE A 86 6.40 -11.98 3.65
CA ILE A 86 6.53 -13.43 3.43
C ILE A 86 7.75 -13.90 4.18
N GLU A 87 7.54 -14.89 5.04
CA GLU A 87 8.56 -15.48 5.88
C GLU A 87 8.79 -16.93 5.45
N VAL A 88 10.05 -17.30 5.27
CA VAL A 88 10.46 -18.68 4.98
C VAL A 88 11.44 -19.16 6.01
N ASN A 89 11.09 -20.23 6.68
CA ASN A 89 11.98 -20.93 7.59
C ASN A 89 12.36 -22.30 7.02
N VAL A 90 13.64 -22.66 7.18
CA VAL A 90 14.19 -23.96 6.75
C VAL A 90 14.70 -24.68 7.98
N MET A 91 14.14 -25.85 8.27
CA MET A 91 14.43 -26.61 9.48
C MET A 91 14.75 -28.09 9.16
N PRO A 92 15.39 -28.85 10.07
CA PRO A 92 15.58 -30.28 9.88
C PRO A 92 14.26 -31.02 9.64
N GLY A 93 14.21 -31.88 8.63
CA GLY A 93 12.99 -32.61 8.25
C GLY A 93 13.21 -33.56 7.08
N ASP A 94 12.15 -33.91 6.36
CA ASP A 94 12.14 -34.92 5.30
C ASP A 94 11.80 -34.32 3.92
N GLY A 95 11.82 -32.99 3.78
CA GLY A 95 11.52 -32.26 2.52
C GLY A 95 10.07 -31.84 2.40
N GLU A 96 9.34 -31.74 3.50
CA GLU A 96 7.96 -31.27 3.52
C GLU A 96 7.87 -29.75 3.29
N ILE A 97 6.75 -29.29 2.74
CA ILE A 97 6.46 -27.87 2.48
C ILE A 97 5.18 -27.51 3.21
N ASP A 98 5.33 -26.75 4.29
CA ASP A 98 4.23 -26.20 5.03
C ASP A 98 3.86 -24.79 4.53
N LEU A 99 2.57 -24.56 4.30
CA LEU A 99 2.02 -23.29 3.82
C LEU A 99 0.97 -22.79 4.80
N THR A 100 1.22 -21.65 5.45
CA THR A 100 0.33 -21.05 6.43
C THR A 100 0.09 -19.56 6.17
N GLY A 101 -0.93 -18.95 6.79
CA GLY A 101 -1.32 -17.55 6.61
C GLY A 101 -2.56 -17.34 5.75
N GLN A 102 -3.51 -18.31 5.74
CA GLN A 102 -4.77 -18.24 5.00
C GLN A 102 -4.57 -18.04 3.48
N MET A 103 -3.58 -18.73 2.92
CA MET A 103 -3.32 -18.75 1.49
C MET A 103 -4.45 -19.50 0.76
N GLY A 104 -5.02 -18.88 -0.27
CA GLY A 104 -5.93 -19.55 -1.21
C GLY A 104 -5.19 -20.50 -2.15
N ASP A 105 -5.95 -21.19 -3.00
CA ASP A 105 -5.39 -22.28 -3.83
C ASP A 105 -4.41 -21.77 -4.90
N VAL A 106 -4.69 -20.60 -5.50
CA VAL A 106 -3.78 -19.98 -6.50
C VAL A 106 -2.45 -19.59 -5.85
N MET A 107 -2.50 -19.03 -4.65
CA MET A 107 -1.30 -18.62 -3.91
C MET A 107 -0.47 -19.85 -3.46
N LYS A 108 -1.12 -20.93 -3.04
CA LYS A 108 -0.45 -22.19 -2.71
C LYS A 108 0.22 -22.84 -3.94
N GLU A 109 -0.43 -22.77 -5.10
CA GLU A 109 0.16 -23.20 -6.36
C GLU A 109 1.39 -22.35 -6.71
N SER A 110 1.29 -21.03 -6.59
CA SER A 110 2.41 -20.11 -6.79
C SER A 110 3.59 -20.42 -5.87
N ALA A 111 3.35 -20.75 -4.59
CA ALA A 111 4.41 -21.19 -3.67
C ALA A 111 5.12 -22.46 -4.13
N ARG A 112 4.37 -23.45 -4.65
CA ARG A 112 4.96 -24.68 -5.21
C ARG A 112 5.77 -24.43 -6.48
N ILE A 113 5.31 -23.51 -7.34
CA ILE A 113 6.07 -23.07 -8.53
C ILE A 113 7.36 -22.38 -8.10
N ALA A 114 7.29 -21.47 -7.13
CA ALA A 114 8.45 -20.78 -6.58
C ALA A 114 9.49 -21.77 -6.02
N MET A 115 9.04 -22.73 -5.21
CA MET A 115 9.90 -23.82 -4.69
C MET A 115 10.55 -24.62 -5.81
N SER A 116 9.79 -25.01 -6.82
CA SER A 116 10.30 -25.78 -7.95
C SER A 116 11.35 -25.00 -8.75
N TYR A 117 11.11 -23.70 -8.95
CA TYR A 117 12.08 -22.81 -9.60
C TYR A 117 13.38 -22.72 -8.79
N VAL A 118 13.30 -22.39 -7.48
CA VAL A 118 14.50 -22.26 -6.63
C VAL A 118 15.29 -23.56 -6.62
N ARG A 119 14.61 -24.70 -6.48
CA ARG A 119 15.26 -26.02 -6.57
C ARG A 119 16.00 -26.22 -7.90
N SER A 120 15.44 -25.77 -9.01
CA SER A 120 16.04 -25.92 -10.33
C SER A 120 17.31 -25.08 -10.57
N VAL A 121 17.48 -24.00 -9.79
CA VAL A 121 18.64 -23.09 -9.90
C VAL A 121 19.62 -23.20 -8.72
N SER A 122 19.38 -24.11 -7.79
CA SER A 122 20.14 -24.29 -6.53
C SER A 122 21.63 -24.41 -6.73
N GLU A 123 22.07 -25.16 -7.76
CA GLU A 123 23.50 -25.36 -8.09
C GLU A 123 24.18 -24.02 -8.39
N ARG A 124 23.50 -23.09 -9.07
CA ARG A 124 24.02 -21.74 -9.37
C ARG A 124 24.32 -20.95 -8.10
N TYR A 125 23.55 -21.16 -7.06
CA TYR A 125 23.68 -20.49 -5.76
C TYR A 125 24.45 -21.33 -4.73
N GLN A 126 25.10 -22.40 -5.16
CA GLN A 126 25.90 -23.29 -4.31
C GLN A 126 25.09 -23.92 -3.15
N VAL A 127 23.78 -24.09 -3.35
CA VAL A 127 22.89 -24.75 -2.40
C VAL A 127 23.01 -26.27 -2.58
N ALA A 128 23.28 -26.99 -1.48
CA ALA A 128 23.41 -28.44 -1.50
C ALA A 128 22.11 -29.13 -1.96
N ALA A 129 22.21 -30.10 -2.84
CA ALA A 129 21.05 -30.77 -3.45
C ALA A 129 20.20 -31.55 -2.44
N ASP A 130 20.80 -32.02 -1.34
CA ASP A 130 20.14 -32.78 -0.29
C ASP A 130 19.27 -31.92 0.66
N ILE A 131 19.39 -30.59 0.60
CA ILE A 131 18.57 -29.68 1.41
C ILE A 131 17.05 -29.94 1.22
N TYR A 132 16.65 -30.31 0.02
CA TYR A 132 15.26 -30.59 -0.34
C TYR A 132 14.73 -31.96 0.11
N THR A 133 15.56 -32.77 0.75
CA THR A 133 15.23 -34.10 1.26
C THR A 133 15.62 -34.28 2.74
N THR A 134 16.31 -33.31 3.32
CA THR A 134 16.79 -33.34 4.71
C THR A 134 16.30 -32.13 5.52
N ARG A 135 15.58 -31.22 4.88
CA ARG A 135 15.01 -30.02 5.49
C ARG A 135 13.56 -29.83 5.08
N ASP A 136 12.74 -29.40 6.02
CA ASP A 136 11.40 -28.93 5.76
C ASP A 136 11.41 -27.42 5.53
N PHE A 137 10.42 -26.95 4.76
CA PHE A 137 10.26 -25.56 4.37
C PHE A 137 8.92 -25.07 4.87
N HIS A 138 8.92 -24.08 5.74
CA HIS A 138 7.70 -23.45 6.18
C HIS A 138 7.60 -22.04 5.57
N ILE A 139 6.60 -21.82 4.72
CA ILE A 139 6.29 -20.52 4.12
C ILE A 139 5.08 -19.96 4.84
N HIS A 140 5.27 -18.83 5.49
CA HIS A 140 4.22 -18.16 6.27
C HIS A 140 3.97 -16.75 5.76
N ILE A 141 2.70 -16.35 5.70
CA ILE A 141 2.31 -14.96 5.49
C ILE A 141 1.55 -14.52 6.75
N PRO A 142 2.12 -13.62 7.59
CA PRO A 142 1.46 -13.09 8.77
C PRO A 142 0.08 -12.50 8.50
N GLU A 143 -0.65 -12.12 9.56
CA GLU A 143 -2.06 -11.72 9.52
C GLU A 143 -2.98 -12.86 9.08
N GLY A 144 -2.86 -14.00 9.73
CA GLY A 144 -3.61 -15.21 9.43
C GLY A 144 -5.15 -15.11 9.54
N ALA A 145 -5.69 -13.98 10.01
CA ALA A 145 -7.14 -13.72 10.00
C ALA A 145 -7.66 -13.20 8.64
N VAL A 146 -6.76 -12.73 7.76
CA VAL A 146 -7.11 -12.17 6.45
C VAL A 146 -6.82 -13.18 5.35
N PRO A 147 -7.81 -13.68 4.62
CA PRO A 147 -7.59 -14.56 3.47
C PRO A 147 -6.83 -13.83 2.37
N LYS A 148 -5.85 -14.51 1.79
CA LYS A 148 -4.98 -13.98 0.73
C LYS A 148 -4.94 -14.97 -0.43
N ASP A 149 -5.10 -14.48 -1.66
CA ASP A 149 -5.00 -15.33 -2.84
C ASP A 149 -4.44 -14.55 -4.04
N GLY A 150 -3.94 -15.29 -5.04
CA GLY A 150 -3.43 -14.77 -6.30
C GLY A 150 -1.97 -15.13 -6.58
N PRO A 151 -1.56 -15.05 -7.87
CA PRO A 151 -0.23 -15.47 -8.30
C PRO A 151 0.85 -14.40 -8.11
N SER A 152 0.48 -13.13 -7.86
CA SER A 152 1.40 -11.98 -7.87
C SER A 152 2.44 -11.95 -6.74
N ALA A 153 2.34 -12.86 -5.77
CA ALA A 153 3.33 -13.06 -4.71
C ALA A 153 4.44 -14.07 -5.10
N GLY A 154 4.39 -14.63 -6.31
CA GLY A 154 5.31 -15.67 -6.75
C GLY A 154 6.80 -15.26 -6.71
N VAL A 155 7.11 -14.06 -7.18
CA VAL A 155 8.49 -13.53 -7.12
C VAL A 155 8.95 -13.32 -5.68
N THR A 156 8.05 -12.87 -4.80
CA THR A 156 8.34 -12.65 -3.38
C THR A 156 8.63 -13.97 -2.67
N MET A 157 7.81 -14.99 -2.91
CA MET A 157 8.02 -16.34 -2.37
C MET A 157 9.30 -16.95 -2.87
N ALA A 158 9.60 -16.86 -4.18
CA ALA A 158 10.83 -17.39 -4.75
C ALA A 158 12.08 -16.71 -4.16
N THR A 159 12.01 -15.40 -3.95
CA THR A 159 13.10 -14.62 -3.32
C THR A 159 13.29 -15.03 -1.85
N ALA A 160 12.20 -15.18 -1.09
CA ALA A 160 12.24 -15.60 0.30
C ALA A 160 12.81 -17.01 0.48
N ILE A 161 12.39 -17.96 -0.37
CA ILE A 161 12.93 -19.31 -0.38
C ILE A 161 14.42 -19.29 -0.76
N LEU A 162 14.81 -18.56 -1.81
CA LEU A 162 16.20 -18.43 -2.25
C LEU A 162 17.07 -17.84 -1.13
N SER A 163 16.62 -16.78 -0.48
CA SER A 163 17.29 -16.18 0.68
C SER A 163 17.46 -17.19 1.81
N ALA A 164 16.42 -17.94 2.16
CA ALA A 164 16.43 -18.90 3.25
C ALA A 164 17.41 -20.07 3.00
N VAL A 165 17.47 -20.58 1.76
CA VAL A 165 18.37 -21.71 1.43
C VAL A 165 19.83 -21.30 1.24
N THR A 166 20.07 -20.04 0.87
CA THR A 166 21.42 -19.48 0.68
C THR A 166 21.99 -18.83 1.92
N GLY A 167 21.13 -18.46 2.88
CA GLY A 167 21.51 -17.65 4.02
C GLY A 167 21.83 -16.19 3.69
N ILE A 168 21.52 -15.73 2.47
CA ILE A 168 21.76 -14.35 2.01
C ILE A 168 20.57 -13.49 2.41
N PRO A 169 20.76 -12.40 3.20
CA PRO A 169 19.68 -11.51 3.57
C PRO A 169 19.04 -10.80 2.37
N VAL A 170 17.81 -10.38 2.53
CA VAL A 170 17.09 -9.51 1.59
C VAL A 170 17.08 -8.09 2.12
N HIS A 171 17.27 -7.11 1.23
CA HIS A 171 17.19 -5.69 1.59
C HIS A 171 15.81 -5.34 2.15
N ALA A 172 15.78 -4.75 3.35
CA ALA A 172 14.54 -4.42 4.06
C ALA A 172 13.71 -3.35 3.35
N ASP A 173 14.35 -2.47 2.58
CA ASP A 173 13.74 -1.37 1.86
C ASP A 173 13.33 -1.71 0.41
N VAL A 174 13.40 -3.02 0.06
CA VAL A 174 12.94 -3.55 -1.24
C VAL A 174 11.59 -4.23 -1.07
N ALA A 175 10.66 -3.91 -1.96
CA ALA A 175 9.40 -4.66 -2.13
C ALA A 175 9.26 -5.13 -3.58
N MET A 176 8.43 -6.14 -3.79
CA MET A 176 8.27 -6.72 -5.10
C MET A 176 6.87 -7.27 -5.35
N THR A 177 6.52 -7.38 -6.62
CA THR A 177 5.31 -8.06 -7.07
C THR A 177 5.56 -8.67 -8.44
N GLY A 178 4.96 -9.83 -8.70
CA GLY A 178 5.08 -10.52 -9.98
C GLY A 178 4.71 -11.99 -9.85
N GLU A 179 4.14 -12.55 -10.92
CA GLU A 179 3.98 -13.98 -11.03
C GLU A 179 5.30 -14.60 -11.52
N VAL A 180 5.67 -15.74 -10.97
CA VAL A 180 6.88 -16.47 -11.38
C VAL A 180 6.53 -17.75 -12.14
N THR A 181 7.29 -18.07 -13.18
CA THR A 181 7.16 -19.33 -13.90
C THR A 181 8.21 -20.35 -13.43
N LEU A 182 8.02 -21.64 -13.77
CA LEU A 182 9.02 -22.70 -13.52
C LEU A 182 10.40 -22.41 -14.13
N ARG A 183 10.48 -21.50 -15.09
CA ARG A 183 11.73 -21.07 -15.74
C ARG A 183 12.28 -19.75 -15.20
N GLY A 184 11.67 -19.21 -14.13
CA GLY A 184 12.10 -17.95 -13.52
C GLY A 184 11.75 -16.70 -14.31
N ARG A 185 10.83 -16.76 -15.29
CA ARG A 185 10.30 -15.56 -15.92
C ARG A 185 9.35 -14.86 -14.96
N VAL A 186 9.37 -13.55 -14.99
CA VAL A 186 8.46 -12.69 -14.21
C VAL A 186 7.35 -12.22 -15.13
N LEU A 187 6.09 -12.54 -14.78
CA LEU A 187 4.91 -12.22 -15.57
C LEU A 187 4.15 -11.03 -14.97
N PRO A 188 3.38 -10.29 -15.81
CA PRO A 188 2.68 -9.09 -15.40
C PRO A 188 1.55 -9.36 -14.39
N ILE A 189 1.18 -8.32 -13.65
CA ILE A 189 0.18 -8.39 -12.58
C ILE A 189 -0.84 -7.25 -12.71
N GLY A 190 -1.96 -7.38 -12.00
CA GLY A 190 -2.96 -6.32 -11.86
C GLY A 190 -2.82 -5.52 -10.55
N GLY A 191 -3.57 -4.41 -10.45
CA GLY A 191 -3.63 -3.56 -9.26
C GLY A 191 -2.31 -2.85 -8.95
N LEU A 192 -1.56 -2.45 -10.00
CA LEU A 192 -0.23 -1.90 -9.81
C LEU A 192 -0.24 -0.54 -9.11
N LYS A 193 -1.19 0.34 -9.44
CA LYS A 193 -1.33 1.67 -8.83
C LYS A 193 -1.44 1.55 -7.31
N GLU A 194 -2.34 0.71 -6.83
CA GLU A 194 -2.58 0.48 -5.41
C GLU A 194 -1.34 -0.12 -4.73
N LYS A 195 -0.67 -1.04 -5.40
CA LYS A 195 0.56 -1.67 -4.89
C LYS A 195 1.70 -0.68 -4.74
N ILE A 196 1.90 0.22 -5.69
CA ILE A 196 2.93 1.28 -5.62
C ILE A 196 2.60 2.27 -4.49
N LEU A 197 1.33 2.66 -4.34
CA LEU A 197 0.90 3.50 -3.23
C LEU A 197 1.16 2.85 -1.87
N ALA A 198 0.88 1.55 -1.74
CA ALA A 198 1.18 0.80 -0.51
C ALA A 198 2.68 0.76 -0.22
N ALA A 199 3.51 0.50 -1.22
CA ALA A 199 4.96 0.52 -1.06
C ALA A 199 5.48 1.89 -0.59
N LYS A 200 5.00 2.97 -1.21
CA LYS A 200 5.34 4.35 -0.82
C LYS A 200 4.94 4.64 0.62
N THR A 201 3.73 4.28 0.99
CA THR A 201 3.19 4.49 2.34
C THR A 201 3.95 3.71 3.41
N ALA A 202 4.40 2.49 3.09
CA ALA A 202 5.22 1.66 3.97
C ALA A 202 6.66 2.16 4.12
N GLY A 203 7.10 3.13 3.29
CA GLY A 203 8.46 3.67 3.31
C GLY A 203 9.48 2.84 2.53
N VAL A 204 9.00 1.95 1.64
CA VAL A 204 9.84 1.20 0.69
C VAL A 204 10.61 2.20 -0.19
N LYS A 205 11.86 1.88 -0.52
CA LYS A 205 12.66 2.70 -1.42
C LYS A 205 12.73 2.13 -2.83
N THR A 206 12.85 0.81 -2.95
CA THR A 206 12.96 0.14 -4.25
C THR A 206 11.80 -0.82 -4.46
N VAL A 207 11.14 -0.72 -5.61
CA VAL A 207 10.03 -1.61 -5.97
C VAL A 207 10.39 -2.37 -7.26
N LEU A 208 10.39 -3.71 -7.18
CA LEU A 208 10.60 -4.57 -8.34
C LEU A 208 9.25 -4.93 -8.97
N VAL A 209 9.08 -4.59 -10.24
CA VAL A 209 7.84 -4.71 -10.99
C VAL A 209 8.08 -5.46 -12.30
N PRO A 210 7.16 -6.31 -12.76
CA PRO A 210 7.33 -6.99 -14.04
C PRO A 210 7.52 -5.99 -15.21
N LYS A 211 8.47 -6.27 -16.09
CA LYS A 211 8.77 -5.41 -17.25
C LYS A 211 7.54 -5.16 -18.14
N GLU A 212 6.66 -6.14 -18.26
CA GLU A 212 5.43 -6.02 -19.05
C GLU A 212 4.40 -5.04 -18.44
N ASN A 213 4.56 -4.64 -17.16
CA ASN A 213 3.80 -3.58 -16.52
C ASN A 213 4.39 -2.17 -16.75
N ALA A 214 5.40 -2.00 -17.60
CA ALA A 214 6.01 -0.69 -17.88
C ALA A 214 4.98 0.36 -18.34
N LYS A 215 3.97 -0.05 -19.13
CA LYS A 215 2.89 0.83 -19.55
C LYS A 215 2.04 1.33 -18.38
N ASP A 216 1.77 0.45 -17.41
CA ASP A 216 0.96 0.80 -16.23
C ASP A 216 1.72 1.80 -15.34
N ILE A 217 3.06 1.68 -15.25
CA ILE A 217 3.91 2.66 -14.56
C ILE A 217 3.89 4.01 -15.27
N ALA A 218 3.94 4.02 -16.62
CA ALA A 218 3.94 5.26 -17.40
C ALA A 218 2.61 6.04 -17.30
N GLU A 219 1.54 5.39 -16.90
CA GLU A 219 0.22 6.00 -16.67
C GLU A 219 0.04 6.53 -15.24
N LEU A 220 1.00 6.25 -14.33
CA LEU A 220 0.92 6.74 -12.94
C LEU A 220 1.27 8.23 -12.86
N GLU A 221 0.55 8.93 -12.00
CA GLU A 221 0.85 10.31 -11.64
C GLU A 221 2.22 10.40 -10.95
N GLU A 222 2.97 11.48 -11.22
CA GLU A 222 4.32 11.68 -10.68
C GLU A 222 4.34 11.62 -9.14
N GLU A 223 3.30 12.14 -8.48
CA GLU A 223 3.14 12.09 -7.03
C GLU A 223 3.15 10.66 -6.47
N ILE A 224 2.72 9.66 -7.26
CA ILE A 224 2.69 8.26 -6.83
C ILE A 224 4.08 7.66 -6.88
N THR A 225 4.87 7.99 -7.91
CA THR A 225 6.18 7.39 -8.17
C THR A 225 7.34 8.16 -7.53
N GLU A 226 7.12 9.44 -7.20
CA GLU A 226 8.14 10.29 -6.58
C GLU A 226 8.72 9.67 -5.30
N GLY A 227 10.06 9.59 -5.23
CA GLY A 227 10.78 9.03 -4.09
C GLY A 227 10.91 7.51 -4.10
N LEU A 228 10.39 6.81 -5.13
CA LEU A 228 10.55 5.37 -5.32
C LEU A 228 11.51 5.08 -6.48
N ASP A 229 12.42 4.14 -6.28
CA ASP A 229 13.21 3.53 -7.34
C ASP A 229 12.43 2.32 -7.89
N ILE A 230 11.69 2.52 -8.98
CA ILE A 230 10.88 1.45 -9.60
C ILE A 230 11.73 0.76 -10.67
N ARG A 231 12.04 -0.51 -10.44
CA ARG A 231 12.85 -1.33 -11.35
C ARG A 231 12.02 -2.36 -12.07
N LEU A 232 12.10 -2.35 -13.38
CA LEU A 232 11.44 -3.30 -14.24
C LEU A 232 12.28 -4.57 -14.38
N VAL A 233 11.70 -5.73 -14.04
CA VAL A 233 12.36 -7.02 -14.05
C VAL A 233 11.61 -8.01 -14.93
N GLU A 234 12.34 -8.88 -15.65
CA GLU A 234 11.78 -9.91 -16.53
C GLU A 234 12.20 -11.34 -16.12
N SER A 235 13.14 -11.44 -15.17
CA SER A 235 13.60 -12.72 -14.65
C SER A 235 13.91 -12.68 -13.16
N MET A 236 13.87 -13.85 -12.53
CA MET A 236 14.24 -14.03 -11.13
C MET A 236 15.72 -13.74 -10.84
N GLU A 237 16.60 -13.88 -11.85
CA GLU A 237 17.99 -13.47 -11.72
C GLU A 237 18.11 -11.97 -11.45
N GLN A 238 17.36 -11.15 -12.20
CA GLN A 238 17.33 -9.70 -11.97
C GLN A 238 16.69 -9.37 -10.61
N VAL A 239 15.63 -10.09 -10.23
CA VAL A 239 15.02 -9.91 -8.90
C VAL A 239 16.04 -10.20 -7.80
N ALA A 240 16.76 -11.33 -7.87
CA ALA A 240 17.78 -11.70 -6.91
C ALA A 240 18.96 -10.71 -6.87
N GLU A 241 19.34 -10.17 -8.03
CA GLU A 241 20.40 -9.16 -8.13
C GLU A 241 20.07 -7.86 -7.37
N TYR A 242 18.81 -7.43 -7.38
CA TYR A 242 18.36 -6.21 -6.72
C TYR A 242 17.91 -6.43 -5.28
N ALA A 243 17.40 -7.60 -4.96
CA ALA A 243 16.80 -7.88 -3.66
C ALA A 243 17.77 -8.46 -2.64
N LEU A 244 18.75 -9.31 -3.07
CA LEU A 244 19.66 -9.95 -2.14
C LEU A 244 20.87 -9.07 -1.83
N VAL A 245 21.27 -9.07 -0.56
CA VAL A 245 22.46 -8.35 -0.08
C VAL A 245 23.70 -9.01 -0.69
N ARG A 246 24.47 -8.25 -1.48
CA ARG A 246 25.73 -8.76 -2.05
C ARG A 246 26.77 -8.90 -0.95
N SER A 247 27.37 -10.08 -0.84
CA SER A 247 28.59 -10.24 -0.04
C SER A 247 29.70 -9.36 -0.63
N ALA A 248 30.30 -8.52 0.21
CA ALA A 248 31.41 -7.66 -0.17
C ALA A 248 32.65 -8.49 -0.52
#